data_f3f23cc015c0c93b594cc0426d799496
#
_entry.id   f3f23cc015c0c93b594cc0426d799496
#
_cell.length_a   1.000
_cell.length_b   1.000
_cell.length_c   1.000
_cell.angle_alpha   90.00
_cell.angle_beta   90.00
_cell.angle_gamma   90.00
#
_symmetry.space_group_name_H-M   'P 1'
#
loop_
_entity.id
_entity.type
_entity.pdbx_description
1 polymer ?
#
loop_
_entity_poly.entity_id
_entity_poly.type
_entity_poly.pdbx_seq_one_letter_code
_entity_poly.pdbx_strand_id
1 'polypeptide(L)'
;MQLGMIGLGRMGANMTKRLEDHGLDLKTYDPKVDSTASTLEELRDQLDAPRTFWMMVPAGEITEQTFQTLLDLAERGDVIVDGGNSNFRDSQRRCREAKQRGIGFVDCGTSGGIWGLSVGYCLMVGGEDDAVAQAEPAFIALAPDDGYAHVGGPGAGHFTKMVHNGIEYGLMQAYAEGFEVMEKSEFDLDLHEIAGIWRYGSVVRSWLLELLHAAFEKEGTDLEKIHGYVEDSGEGRWTIAEAIAEDVPVPVISAALFARFASRQDESFAAKVTAALRNQFGGHAVKAVQTAEAATQDPR
;
A
#
# COMPACT_ATOMS: atom_id res chain seq x y z
N MET A 1 -23.43 -1.64 16.15
CA MET A 1 -23.41 -2.03 14.72
C MET A 1 -22.80 -3.42 14.63
N GLN A 2 -23.42 -4.32 13.82
CA GLN A 2 -22.79 -5.58 13.41
C GLN A 2 -22.01 -5.37 12.11
N LEU A 3 -20.91 -6.11 11.90
CA LEU A 3 -20.10 -6.06 10.70
C LEU A 3 -19.48 -7.42 10.40
N GLY A 4 -19.56 -7.85 9.14
CA GLY A 4 -18.90 -9.05 8.64
C GLY A 4 -17.51 -8.74 8.08
N MET A 5 -16.44 -9.09 8.77
CA MET A 5 -15.07 -8.92 8.29
C MET A 5 -14.61 -10.13 7.49
N ILE A 6 -14.11 -9.92 6.29
CA ILE A 6 -13.67 -10.96 5.36
C ILE A 6 -12.18 -10.76 5.06
N GLY A 7 -11.39 -11.76 5.42
CA GLY A 7 -9.93 -11.73 5.34
C GLY A 7 -9.30 -11.25 6.65
N LEU A 8 -8.68 -12.19 7.37
CA LEU A 8 -8.03 -11.98 8.66
C LEU A 8 -6.50 -12.03 8.56
N GLY A 9 -5.96 -11.57 7.43
CA GLY A 9 -4.54 -11.28 7.32
C GLY A 9 -4.14 -10.18 8.33
N ARG A 10 -2.87 -9.80 8.36
CA ARG A 10 -2.35 -8.84 9.37
C ARG A 10 -3.23 -7.59 9.53
N MET A 11 -3.66 -6.97 8.42
CA MET A 11 -4.49 -5.77 8.48
C MET A 11 -5.92 -6.07 8.95
N GLY A 12 -6.57 -7.08 8.36
CA GLY A 12 -7.94 -7.43 8.71
C GLY A 12 -8.07 -7.87 10.18
N ALA A 13 -7.14 -8.66 10.69
CA ALA A 13 -7.12 -9.06 12.10
C ALA A 13 -6.93 -7.85 13.04
N ASN A 14 -6.03 -6.91 12.70
CA ASN A 14 -5.84 -5.70 13.48
C ASN A 14 -7.08 -4.79 13.45
N MET A 15 -7.73 -4.65 12.31
CA MET A 15 -8.99 -3.89 12.18
C MET A 15 -10.11 -4.55 12.96
N THR A 16 -10.28 -5.87 12.86
CA THR A 16 -11.27 -6.63 13.65
C THR A 16 -11.10 -6.34 15.13
N LYS A 17 -9.88 -6.52 15.64
CA LYS A 17 -9.61 -6.25 17.06
C LYS A 17 -9.92 -4.81 17.45
N ARG A 18 -9.51 -3.82 16.65
CA ARG A 18 -9.79 -2.40 16.95
C ARG A 18 -11.29 -2.10 16.95
N LEU A 19 -12.05 -2.65 16.02
CA LEU A 19 -13.51 -2.50 15.96
C LEU A 19 -14.18 -3.11 17.19
N GLU A 20 -13.76 -4.31 17.62
CA GLU A 20 -14.24 -4.97 18.84
C GLU A 20 -13.91 -4.14 20.10
N ASP A 21 -12.68 -3.61 20.20
CA ASP A 21 -12.24 -2.76 21.31
C ASP A 21 -13.09 -1.46 21.37
N HIS A 22 -13.71 -1.04 20.26
CA HIS A 22 -14.65 0.09 20.18
C HIS A 22 -16.14 -0.32 20.25
N GLY A 23 -16.41 -1.58 20.60
CA GLY A 23 -17.77 -2.08 20.89
C GLY A 23 -18.62 -2.46 19.70
N LEU A 24 -18.04 -2.69 18.53
CA LEU A 24 -18.76 -3.28 17.39
C LEU A 24 -18.85 -4.79 17.53
N ASP A 25 -19.97 -5.38 17.08
CA ASP A 25 -20.17 -6.83 17.04
C ASP A 25 -19.65 -7.39 15.71
N LEU A 26 -18.49 -8.06 15.75
CA LEU A 26 -17.82 -8.59 14.56
C LEU A 26 -18.16 -10.07 14.33
N LYS A 27 -18.52 -10.38 13.09
CA LYS A 27 -18.51 -11.73 12.56
C LYS A 27 -17.38 -11.80 11.51
N THR A 28 -16.68 -12.91 11.46
CA THR A 28 -15.44 -12.98 10.66
C THR A 28 -15.42 -14.20 9.76
N TYR A 29 -14.79 -14.06 8.61
CA TYR A 29 -14.50 -15.17 7.70
C TYR A 29 -13.09 -15.03 7.11
N ASP A 30 -12.33 -16.13 7.18
CA ASP A 30 -11.07 -16.30 6.47
C ASP A 30 -10.87 -17.79 6.14
N PRO A 31 -10.48 -18.17 4.91
CA PRO A 31 -10.32 -19.57 4.55
C PRO A 31 -9.06 -20.23 5.15
N LYS A 32 -8.18 -19.49 5.84
CA LYS A 32 -6.86 -19.96 6.29
C LYS A 32 -6.64 -19.90 7.81
N VAL A 33 -7.44 -19.10 8.50
CA VAL A 33 -7.32 -18.91 9.96
C VAL A 33 -8.68 -19.08 10.63
N ASP A 34 -8.67 -19.32 11.94
CA ASP A 34 -9.90 -19.45 12.72
C ASP A 34 -10.75 -18.17 12.63
N SER A 35 -12.03 -18.36 12.37
CA SER A 35 -13.03 -17.32 12.20
C SER A 35 -14.39 -17.76 12.71
N THR A 36 -15.33 -16.82 12.90
CA THR A 36 -16.67 -17.15 13.42
C THR A 36 -17.54 -17.89 12.42
N ALA A 37 -17.24 -17.79 11.14
CA ALA A 37 -17.92 -18.46 10.04
C ALA A 37 -16.92 -19.25 9.20
N SER A 38 -17.34 -20.42 8.69
CA SER A 38 -16.54 -21.31 7.84
C SER A 38 -16.76 -21.03 6.34
N THR A 39 -17.81 -20.29 5.98
CA THR A 39 -18.13 -19.88 4.61
C THR A 39 -18.71 -18.46 4.60
N LEU A 40 -18.78 -17.84 3.41
CA LEU A 40 -19.40 -16.52 3.25
C LEU A 40 -20.94 -16.59 3.48
N GLU A 41 -21.58 -17.70 3.14
CA GLU A 41 -22.98 -17.94 3.43
C GLU A 41 -23.24 -17.97 4.95
N GLU A 42 -22.41 -18.70 5.69
CA GLU A 42 -22.50 -18.75 7.15
C GLU A 42 -22.24 -17.35 7.77
N LEU A 43 -21.27 -16.60 7.23
CA LEU A 43 -21.02 -15.22 7.65
C LEU A 43 -22.25 -14.34 7.46
N ARG A 44 -22.90 -14.42 6.28
CA ARG A 44 -24.15 -13.69 6.02
C ARG A 44 -25.23 -14.04 7.01
N ASP A 45 -25.39 -15.33 7.32
CA ASP A 45 -26.47 -15.83 8.20
C ASP A 45 -26.25 -15.44 9.68
N GLN A 46 -25.04 -15.06 10.06
CA GLN A 46 -24.70 -14.52 11.37
C GLN A 46 -24.99 -13.02 11.55
N LEU A 47 -25.35 -12.32 10.46
CA LEU A 47 -25.56 -10.87 10.45
C LEU A 47 -27.03 -10.52 10.28
N ASP A 48 -27.50 -9.53 11.02
CA ASP A 48 -28.84 -8.95 10.87
C ASP A 48 -28.88 -7.97 9.69
N ALA A 49 -29.92 -8.03 8.87
CA ALA A 49 -30.14 -7.07 7.77
C ALA A 49 -30.61 -5.68 8.28
N PRO A 50 -30.19 -4.57 7.67
CA PRO A 50 -29.26 -4.48 6.55
C PRO A 50 -27.81 -4.72 7.00
N ARG A 51 -27.11 -5.60 6.26
CA ARG A 51 -25.79 -6.08 6.60
C ARG A 51 -24.69 -5.16 6.06
N THR A 52 -23.54 -5.13 6.74
CA THR A 52 -22.33 -4.51 6.23
C THR A 52 -21.22 -5.55 6.18
N PHE A 53 -20.70 -5.81 4.98
CA PHE A 53 -19.57 -6.70 4.72
C PHE A 53 -18.32 -5.86 4.44
N TRP A 54 -17.21 -6.19 5.08
CA TRP A 54 -15.93 -5.50 4.89
C TRP A 54 -14.89 -6.48 4.37
N MET A 55 -14.40 -6.26 3.14
CA MET A 55 -13.38 -7.08 2.51
C MET A 55 -11.98 -6.53 2.80
N MET A 56 -11.11 -7.37 3.37
CA MET A 56 -9.66 -7.14 3.59
C MET A 56 -8.85 -8.25 2.94
N VAL A 57 -9.12 -8.54 1.70
CA VAL A 57 -8.50 -9.63 0.93
C VAL A 57 -7.43 -9.11 -0.03
N PRO A 58 -6.49 -9.98 -0.49
CA PRO A 58 -5.48 -9.58 -1.47
C PRO A 58 -6.10 -9.01 -2.75
N ALA A 59 -5.51 -7.93 -3.26
CA ALA A 59 -5.95 -7.26 -4.48
C ALA A 59 -5.96 -8.19 -5.71
N GLY A 60 -6.80 -7.86 -6.69
CA GLY A 60 -6.90 -8.57 -7.96
C GLY A 60 -7.99 -9.64 -7.96
N GLU A 61 -7.66 -10.84 -8.42
CA GLU A 61 -8.65 -11.91 -8.67
C GLU A 61 -9.39 -12.34 -7.39
N ILE A 62 -8.69 -12.41 -6.25
CA ILE A 62 -9.31 -12.79 -4.96
C ILE A 62 -10.36 -11.75 -4.54
N THR A 63 -10.05 -10.47 -4.66
CA THR A 63 -11.04 -9.41 -4.38
C THR A 63 -12.24 -9.53 -5.30
N GLU A 64 -12.01 -9.78 -6.59
CA GLU A 64 -13.09 -9.92 -7.56
C GLU A 64 -14.00 -11.12 -7.26
N GLN A 65 -13.43 -12.29 -7.00
CA GLN A 65 -14.17 -13.50 -6.64
C GLN A 65 -14.98 -13.31 -5.35
N THR A 66 -14.36 -12.68 -4.33
CA THR A 66 -15.03 -12.39 -3.06
C THR A 66 -16.19 -11.42 -3.27
N PHE A 67 -15.98 -10.35 -4.05
CA PHE A 67 -17.02 -9.40 -4.37
C PHE A 67 -18.20 -10.05 -5.11
N GLN A 68 -17.95 -10.87 -6.13
CA GLN A 68 -19.02 -11.54 -6.89
C GLN A 68 -19.81 -12.51 -6.00
N THR A 69 -19.13 -13.25 -5.12
CA THR A 69 -19.81 -14.12 -4.15
C THR A 69 -20.69 -13.32 -3.19
N LEU A 70 -20.16 -12.21 -2.65
CA LEU A 70 -20.95 -11.33 -1.78
C LEU A 70 -22.13 -10.70 -2.51
N LEU A 71 -21.94 -10.34 -3.77
CA LEU A 71 -23.01 -9.78 -4.61
C LEU A 71 -24.15 -10.77 -4.83
N ASP A 72 -23.87 -12.07 -4.87
CA ASP A 72 -24.89 -13.12 -4.97
C ASP A 72 -25.57 -13.44 -3.62
N LEU A 73 -24.87 -13.22 -2.50
CA LEU A 73 -25.36 -13.50 -1.15
C LEU A 73 -26.08 -12.31 -0.49
N ALA A 74 -25.68 -11.10 -0.83
CA ALA A 74 -26.22 -9.88 -0.24
C ALA A 74 -27.65 -9.57 -0.76
N GLU A 75 -28.40 -8.89 0.06
CA GLU A 75 -29.76 -8.48 -0.23
C GLU A 75 -29.85 -6.95 -0.42
N ARG A 76 -30.98 -6.49 -0.93
CA ARG A 76 -31.24 -5.05 -1.09
C ARG A 76 -31.07 -4.32 0.24
N GLY A 77 -30.27 -3.28 0.26
CA GLY A 77 -29.97 -2.47 1.45
C GLY A 77 -28.70 -2.90 2.20
N ASP A 78 -28.13 -4.06 1.87
CA ASP A 78 -26.81 -4.42 2.38
C ASP A 78 -25.71 -3.55 1.76
N VAL A 79 -24.58 -3.42 2.42
CA VAL A 79 -23.40 -2.66 1.97
C VAL A 79 -22.16 -3.55 1.94
N ILE A 80 -21.41 -3.46 0.85
CA ILE A 80 -20.09 -4.09 0.70
C ILE A 80 -19.04 -2.99 0.72
N VAL A 81 -18.10 -3.06 1.68
CA VAL A 81 -16.94 -2.20 1.79
C VAL A 81 -15.72 -2.94 1.26
N ASP A 82 -15.05 -2.39 0.25
CA ASP A 82 -13.74 -2.84 -0.20
C ASP A 82 -12.66 -2.00 0.53
N GLY A 83 -12.09 -2.57 1.59
CA GLY A 83 -11.01 -1.97 2.38
C GLY A 83 -9.63 -2.42 1.95
N GLY A 84 -9.53 -3.21 0.89
CA GLY A 84 -8.28 -3.68 0.30
C GLY A 84 -7.58 -2.60 -0.52
N ASN A 85 -6.55 -3.03 -1.24
CA ASN A 85 -5.76 -2.13 -2.08
C ASN A 85 -6.16 -2.30 -3.55
N SER A 86 -7.37 -1.87 -3.90
CA SER A 86 -7.97 -2.05 -5.22
C SER A 86 -7.70 -0.87 -6.16
N ASN A 87 -7.71 -1.14 -7.46
CA ASN A 87 -7.73 -0.07 -8.45
C ASN A 87 -9.08 0.64 -8.43
N PHE A 88 -9.08 1.97 -8.41
CA PHE A 88 -10.32 2.78 -8.31
C PHE A 88 -11.30 2.56 -9.47
N ARG A 89 -10.81 2.19 -10.67
CA ARG A 89 -11.66 1.89 -11.83
C ARG A 89 -12.46 0.60 -11.62
N ASP A 90 -11.85 -0.40 -10.94
CA ASP A 90 -12.55 -1.60 -10.50
C ASP A 90 -13.60 -1.28 -9.44
N SER A 91 -13.28 -0.38 -8.51
CA SER A 91 -14.25 0.07 -7.50
C SER A 91 -15.46 0.76 -8.12
N GLN A 92 -15.25 1.60 -9.13
CA GLN A 92 -16.34 2.21 -9.90
C GLN A 92 -17.21 1.17 -10.63
N ARG A 93 -16.59 0.14 -11.19
CA ARG A 93 -17.32 -0.96 -11.86
C ARG A 93 -18.12 -1.76 -10.83
N ARG A 94 -17.50 -2.19 -9.73
CA ARG A 94 -18.17 -2.93 -8.65
C ARG A 94 -19.34 -2.16 -8.06
N CYS A 95 -19.18 -0.85 -7.85
CA CYS A 95 -20.27 0.00 -7.40
C CYS A 95 -21.47 -0.03 -8.37
N ARG A 96 -21.23 0.07 -9.69
CA ARG A 96 -22.33 -0.02 -10.68
C ARG A 96 -23.04 -1.37 -10.66
N GLU A 97 -22.29 -2.47 -10.52
CA GLU A 97 -22.83 -3.82 -10.42
C GLU A 97 -23.68 -4.01 -9.14
N ALA A 98 -23.16 -3.58 -7.98
CA ALA A 98 -23.87 -3.62 -6.71
C ALA A 98 -25.18 -2.79 -6.75
N LYS A 99 -25.10 -1.58 -7.29
CA LYS A 99 -26.26 -0.67 -7.43
C LYS A 99 -27.40 -1.28 -8.27
N GLN A 100 -27.10 -2.08 -9.31
CA GLN A 100 -28.12 -2.77 -10.11
C GLN A 100 -28.92 -3.78 -9.28
N ARG A 101 -28.33 -4.31 -8.21
CA ARG A 101 -28.99 -5.23 -7.26
C ARG A 101 -29.58 -4.53 -6.03
N GLY A 102 -29.41 -3.20 -5.94
CA GLY A 102 -29.84 -2.41 -4.78
C GLY A 102 -28.97 -2.59 -3.56
N ILE A 103 -27.69 -2.98 -3.77
CA ILE A 103 -26.66 -3.16 -2.75
C ILE A 103 -25.74 -1.93 -2.78
N GLY A 104 -25.40 -1.40 -1.62
CA GLY A 104 -24.42 -0.34 -1.48
C GLY A 104 -22.99 -0.86 -1.68
N PHE A 105 -22.12 -0.04 -2.27
CA PHE A 105 -20.69 -0.33 -2.39
C PHE A 105 -19.88 0.88 -1.95
N VAL A 106 -18.87 0.64 -1.12
CA VAL A 106 -17.97 1.67 -0.60
C VAL A 106 -16.53 1.21 -0.84
N ASP A 107 -15.71 2.08 -1.38
CA ASP A 107 -14.27 1.88 -1.50
C ASP A 107 -13.55 2.66 -0.40
N CYS A 108 -12.75 1.95 0.40
CA CYS A 108 -12.09 2.50 1.57
C CYS A 108 -10.57 2.36 1.46
N GLY A 109 -9.93 3.40 0.93
CA GLY A 109 -8.47 3.49 0.92
C GLY A 109 -7.93 3.66 2.34
N THR A 110 -7.09 2.73 2.77
CA THR A 110 -6.57 2.66 4.14
C THR A 110 -5.08 2.93 4.18
N SER A 111 -4.64 3.85 5.07
CA SER A 111 -3.24 4.07 5.43
C SER A 111 -3.03 3.88 6.94
N GLY A 112 -1.82 3.53 7.37
CA GLY A 112 -1.49 3.28 8.79
C GLY A 112 -0.77 1.96 9.03
N GLY A 113 -0.86 1.01 8.10
CA GLY A 113 -0.17 -0.26 8.15
C GLY A 113 -0.38 -1.02 9.47
N ILE A 114 0.68 -1.64 9.98
CA ILE A 114 0.64 -2.43 11.21
C ILE A 114 0.38 -1.58 12.47
N TRP A 115 0.67 -0.29 12.41
CA TRP A 115 0.49 0.64 13.53
C TRP A 115 -0.96 1.08 13.73
N GLY A 116 -1.81 0.87 12.74
CA GLY A 116 -3.22 1.24 12.80
C GLY A 116 -3.99 0.61 13.98
N LEU A 117 -3.55 -0.55 14.48
CA LEU A 117 -4.14 -1.14 15.67
C LEU A 117 -4.02 -0.21 16.89
N SER A 118 -2.87 0.42 17.08
CA SER A 118 -2.58 1.27 18.25
C SER A 118 -2.97 2.73 18.05
N VAL A 119 -2.69 3.29 16.86
CA VAL A 119 -2.87 4.74 16.62
C VAL A 119 -4.08 5.08 15.75
N GLY A 120 -4.76 4.07 15.19
CA GLY A 120 -5.85 4.24 14.22
C GLY A 120 -5.37 4.31 12.78
N TYR A 121 -6.33 4.25 11.86
CA TYR A 121 -6.11 4.24 10.41
C TYR A 121 -6.57 5.55 9.80
N CYS A 122 -5.80 6.08 8.84
CA CYS A 122 -6.30 7.15 7.97
C CYS A 122 -7.16 6.50 6.89
N LEU A 123 -8.43 6.89 6.82
CA LEU A 123 -9.43 6.31 5.93
C LEU A 123 -9.92 7.34 4.91
N MET A 124 -9.69 7.06 3.64
CA MET A 124 -10.15 7.82 2.49
C MET A 124 -11.31 7.05 1.86
N VAL A 125 -12.54 7.51 2.06
CA VAL A 125 -13.74 6.73 1.72
C VAL A 125 -14.45 7.32 0.51
N GLY A 126 -14.75 6.48 -0.47
CA GLY A 126 -15.56 6.78 -1.64
C GLY A 126 -16.81 5.92 -1.68
N GLY A 127 -17.92 6.51 -2.15
CA GLY A 127 -19.19 5.78 -2.26
C GLY A 127 -20.39 6.70 -2.37
N GLU A 128 -21.57 6.11 -2.56
CA GLU A 128 -22.85 6.84 -2.47
C GLU A 128 -23.11 7.17 -0.99
N ASP A 129 -23.70 8.33 -0.70
CA ASP A 129 -23.90 8.86 0.65
C ASP A 129 -24.61 7.87 1.59
N ASP A 130 -25.65 7.20 1.13
CA ASP A 130 -26.42 6.24 1.93
C ASP A 130 -25.57 5.02 2.36
N ALA A 131 -24.76 4.51 1.43
CA ALA A 131 -23.91 3.36 1.69
C ALA A 131 -22.75 3.74 2.66
N VAL A 132 -22.17 4.92 2.48
CA VAL A 132 -21.14 5.46 3.37
C VAL A 132 -21.70 5.68 4.77
N ALA A 133 -22.89 6.30 4.89
CA ALA A 133 -23.54 6.55 6.19
C ALA A 133 -23.83 5.25 6.96
N GLN A 134 -24.22 4.17 6.27
CA GLN A 134 -24.44 2.87 6.91
C GLN A 134 -23.15 2.28 7.51
N ALA A 135 -22.01 2.44 6.84
CA ALA A 135 -20.73 1.91 7.27
C ALA A 135 -19.94 2.88 8.20
N GLU A 136 -20.35 4.14 8.30
CA GLU A 136 -19.64 5.22 9.01
C GLU A 136 -19.25 4.89 10.44
N PRO A 137 -20.10 4.22 11.28
CA PRO A 137 -19.67 3.84 12.61
C PRO A 137 -18.40 3.00 12.65
N ALA A 138 -18.15 2.17 11.62
CA ALA A 138 -16.91 1.41 11.52
C ALA A 138 -15.71 2.30 11.13
N PHE A 139 -15.91 3.29 10.25
CA PHE A 139 -14.85 4.24 9.89
C PHE A 139 -14.41 5.06 11.10
N ILE A 140 -15.38 5.58 11.87
CA ILE A 140 -15.10 6.34 13.10
C ILE A 140 -14.36 5.49 14.14
N ALA A 141 -14.72 4.23 14.31
CA ALA A 141 -14.05 3.32 15.25
C ALA A 141 -12.61 2.96 14.82
N LEU A 142 -12.35 2.89 13.51
CA LEU A 142 -11.02 2.57 12.99
C LEU A 142 -10.09 3.76 12.96
N ALA A 143 -10.58 4.96 12.69
CA ALA A 143 -9.76 6.16 12.56
C ALA A 143 -9.41 6.78 13.92
N PRO A 144 -8.29 7.52 14.03
CA PRO A 144 -8.14 8.51 15.09
C PRO A 144 -9.02 9.74 14.80
N ASP A 145 -9.09 10.67 15.75
CA ASP A 145 -9.75 11.96 15.54
C ASP A 145 -9.22 12.63 14.25
N ASP A 146 -10.13 13.11 13.41
CA ASP A 146 -9.84 13.69 12.09
C ASP A 146 -9.13 12.76 11.06
N GLY A 147 -9.04 11.47 11.34
CA GLY A 147 -8.39 10.49 10.47
C GLY A 147 -9.28 9.84 9.40
N TYR A 148 -10.56 10.20 9.31
CA TYR A 148 -11.54 9.70 8.34
C TYR A 148 -12.19 10.85 7.55
N ALA A 149 -12.38 10.62 6.26
CA ALA A 149 -13.22 11.49 5.43
C ALA A 149 -13.92 10.73 4.30
N HIS A 150 -15.19 11.07 4.04
CA HIS A 150 -15.88 10.76 2.79
C HIS A 150 -15.37 11.75 1.73
N VAL A 151 -14.44 11.28 0.87
CA VAL A 151 -13.69 12.15 -0.07
C VAL A 151 -14.38 12.32 -1.41
N GLY A 152 -15.44 11.57 -1.68
CA GLY A 152 -16.22 11.70 -2.92
C GLY A 152 -17.01 10.45 -3.27
N GLY A 153 -17.58 10.44 -4.46
CA GLY A 153 -18.38 9.31 -4.99
C GLY A 153 -17.56 8.03 -5.20
N PRO A 154 -18.20 7.00 -5.80
CA PRO A 154 -17.58 5.68 -5.98
C PRO A 154 -16.23 5.73 -6.72
N GLY A 155 -15.21 5.10 -6.14
CA GLY A 155 -13.83 5.08 -6.61
C GLY A 155 -12.94 6.18 -6.04
N ALA A 156 -13.52 7.24 -5.45
CA ALA A 156 -12.74 8.38 -4.93
C ALA A 156 -11.82 8.00 -3.76
N GLY A 157 -12.22 7.04 -2.93
CA GLY A 157 -11.41 6.55 -1.81
C GLY A 157 -10.13 5.87 -2.30
N HIS A 158 -10.27 4.88 -3.17
CA HIS A 158 -9.12 4.18 -3.75
C HIS A 158 -8.28 5.06 -4.67
N PHE A 159 -8.90 6.00 -5.41
CA PHE A 159 -8.16 7.00 -6.18
C PHE A 159 -7.28 7.87 -5.27
N THR A 160 -7.85 8.41 -4.21
CA THR A 160 -7.11 9.23 -3.23
C THR A 160 -5.99 8.43 -2.57
N LYS A 161 -6.25 7.17 -2.21
CA LYS A 161 -5.23 6.26 -1.64
C LYS A 161 -4.13 5.95 -2.65
N MET A 162 -4.44 5.73 -3.90
CA MET A 162 -3.47 5.52 -4.99
C MET A 162 -2.51 6.72 -5.10
N VAL A 163 -3.04 7.94 -5.13
CA VAL A 163 -2.23 9.17 -5.20
C VAL A 163 -1.41 9.36 -3.93
N HIS A 164 -1.99 9.09 -2.74
CA HIS A 164 -1.26 9.08 -1.46
C HIS A 164 -0.02 8.17 -1.54
N ASN A 165 -0.15 6.96 -2.06
CA ASN A 165 0.97 6.05 -2.19
C ASN A 165 2.00 6.52 -3.24
N GLY A 166 1.57 7.17 -4.31
CA GLY A 166 2.48 7.84 -5.24
C GLY A 166 3.34 8.90 -4.56
N ILE A 167 2.74 9.75 -3.71
CA ILE A 167 3.44 10.74 -2.89
C ILE A 167 4.39 10.06 -1.91
N GLU A 168 3.94 9.00 -1.23
CA GLU A 168 4.75 8.20 -0.31
C GLU A 168 6.03 7.67 -0.98
N TYR A 169 5.94 7.15 -2.22
CA TYR A 169 7.10 6.71 -2.99
C TYR A 169 8.12 7.83 -3.20
N GLY A 170 7.64 9.03 -3.58
CA GLY A 170 8.50 10.19 -3.76
C GLY A 170 9.20 10.63 -2.46
N LEU A 171 8.46 10.67 -1.35
CA LEU A 171 9.00 11.03 -0.04
C LEU A 171 10.06 10.01 0.44
N MET A 172 9.77 8.71 0.32
CA MET A 172 10.72 7.65 0.68
C MET A 172 12.00 7.75 -0.14
N GLN A 173 11.88 7.98 -1.46
CA GLN A 173 13.03 8.11 -2.33
C GLN A 173 13.87 9.35 -2.00
N ALA A 174 13.24 10.48 -1.69
CA ALA A 174 13.95 11.70 -1.30
C ALA A 174 14.73 11.52 0.01
N TYR A 175 14.15 10.84 1.01
CA TYR A 175 14.89 10.48 2.22
C TYR A 175 16.05 9.54 1.92
N ALA A 176 15.82 8.49 1.13
CA ALA A 176 16.87 7.52 0.78
C ALA A 176 18.06 8.20 0.11
N GLU A 177 17.84 9.03 -0.90
CA GLU A 177 18.89 9.78 -1.60
C GLU A 177 19.61 10.76 -0.66
N GLY A 178 18.88 11.49 0.17
CA GLY A 178 19.47 12.44 1.11
C GLY A 178 20.33 11.77 2.16
N PHE A 179 19.89 10.65 2.72
CA PHE A 179 20.69 9.90 3.69
C PHE A 179 21.89 9.19 3.04
N GLU A 180 21.78 8.72 1.80
CA GLU A 180 22.93 8.19 1.06
C GLU A 180 23.99 9.26 0.78
N VAL A 181 23.60 10.49 0.44
CA VAL A 181 24.55 11.61 0.28
C VAL A 181 25.30 11.89 1.58
N MET A 182 24.61 11.85 2.72
CA MET A 182 25.24 12.04 4.03
C MET A 182 26.19 10.89 4.38
N GLU A 183 25.78 9.64 4.11
CA GLU A 183 26.60 8.44 4.34
C GLU A 183 27.91 8.47 3.53
N LYS A 184 27.85 8.96 2.28
CA LYS A 184 29.01 9.07 1.38
C LYS A 184 29.85 10.34 1.60
N SER A 185 29.43 11.24 2.48
CA SER A 185 30.15 12.49 2.71
C SER A 185 31.50 12.30 3.41
N GLU A 186 32.36 13.34 3.40
CA GLU A 186 33.61 13.35 4.15
C GLU A 186 33.44 13.54 5.67
N PHE A 187 32.22 13.78 6.12
CA PHE A 187 31.92 14.03 7.53
C PHE A 187 31.57 12.72 8.24
N ASP A 188 32.03 12.58 9.48
CA ASP A 188 31.64 11.47 10.37
C ASP A 188 30.27 11.81 10.99
N LEU A 189 29.19 11.51 10.28
CA LEU A 189 27.83 11.88 10.64
C LEU A 189 27.11 10.72 11.34
N ASP A 190 26.51 10.98 12.50
CA ASP A 190 25.58 10.06 13.11
C ASP A 190 24.19 10.21 12.43
N LEU A 191 23.88 9.32 11.48
CA LEU A 191 22.64 9.34 10.73
C LEU A 191 21.41 9.07 11.61
N HIS A 192 21.56 8.28 12.67
CA HIS A 192 20.48 8.04 13.63
C HIS A 192 20.17 9.32 14.43
N GLU A 193 21.20 10.01 14.94
CA GLU A 193 21.02 11.28 15.64
C GLU A 193 20.39 12.34 14.72
N ILE A 194 20.85 12.44 13.47
CA ILE A 194 20.30 13.38 12.47
C ILE A 194 18.82 13.07 12.20
N ALA A 195 18.46 11.82 11.91
CA ALA A 195 17.07 11.43 11.77
C ALA A 195 16.26 11.76 13.03
N GLY A 196 16.88 11.59 14.21
CA GLY A 196 16.31 11.89 15.52
C GLY A 196 15.93 13.36 15.68
N ILE A 197 16.86 14.28 15.46
CA ILE A 197 16.62 15.72 15.62
C ILE A 197 15.67 16.31 14.56
N TRP A 198 15.69 15.76 13.35
CA TRP A 198 14.81 16.23 12.28
C TRP A 198 13.32 15.95 12.53
N ARG A 199 12.99 15.07 13.45
CA ARG A 199 11.59 14.85 13.89
C ARG A 199 11.01 16.07 14.62
N TYR A 200 11.85 16.97 15.12
CA TYR A 200 11.45 18.11 15.94
C TYR A 200 11.85 19.44 15.29
N GLY A 201 10.86 20.25 14.94
CA GLY A 201 11.06 21.60 14.40
C GLY A 201 11.60 21.67 12.97
N SER A 202 11.95 20.56 12.35
CA SER A 202 12.40 20.50 10.96
C SER A 202 11.22 20.53 9.98
N VAL A 203 11.41 21.18 8.82
CA VAL A 203 10.42 21.22 7.73
C VAL A 203 10.21 19.83 7.11
N VAL A 204 11.21 18.97 7.15
CA VAL A 204 11.12 17.60 6.60
C VAL A 204 10.61 16.56 7.59
N ARG A 205 10.11 16.98 8.75
CA ARG A 205 9.50 16.04 9.70
C ARG A 205 8.31 15.30 9.06
N SER A 206 8.23 14.00 9.28
CA SER A 206 7.12 13.17 8.85
C SER A 206 7.11 11.86 9.63
N TRP A 207 6.00 11.14 9.59
CA TRP A 207 5.97 9.78 10.14
C TRP A 207 6.97 8.84 9.45
N LEU A 208 7.21 9.00 8.14
CA LEU A 208 8.26 8.24 7.44
C LEU A 208 9.64 8.47 8.04
N LEU A 209 9.96 9.69 8.46
CA LEU A 209 11.22 10.00 9.13
C LEU A 209 11.31 9.37 10.53
N GLU A 210 10.20 9.32 11.27
CA GLU A 210 10.12 8.61 12.57
C GLU A 210 10.38 7.11 12.38
N LEU A 211 9.80 6.51 11.32
CA LEU A 211 10.03 5.11 10.97
C LEU A 211 11.47 4.85 10.52
N LEU A 212 12.10 5.78 9.79
CA LEU A 212 13.51 5.67 9.44
C LEU A 212 14.40 5.72 10.68
N HIS A 213 14.15 6.65 11.62
CA HIS A 213 14.86 6.70 12.89
C HIS A 213 14.74 5.38 13.67
N ALA A 214 13.53 4.83 13.77
CA ALA A 214 13.30 3.54 14.42
C ALA A 214 13.99 2.38 13.68
N ALA A 215 14.11 2.44 12.36
CA ALA A 215 14.85 1.46 11.58
C ALA A 215 16.36 1.52 11.90
N PHE A 216 16.95 2.70 11.96
CA PHE A 216 18.34 2.86 12.36
C PHE A 216 18.61 2.39 13.81
N GLU A 217 17.70 2.66 14.73
CA GLU A 217 17.79 2.17 16.11
C GLU A 217 17.82 0.62 16.17
N LYS A 218 17.03 -0.03 15.33
CA LYS A 218 16.87 -1.49 15.35
C LYS A 218 17.95 -2.22 14.55
N GLU A 219 18.29 -1.73 13.35
CA GLU A 219 19.11 -2.45 12.37
C GLU A 219 20.56 -1.90 12.25
N GLY A 220 20.86 -0.72 12.82
CA GLY A 220 22.09 0.03 12.62
C GLY A 220 21.98 1.02 11.46
N THR A 221 22.86 2.03 11.44
CA THR A 221 22.86 3.10 10.42
C THR A 221 23.40 2.66 9.07
N ASP A 222 24.21 1.60 9.04
CA ASP A 222 24.76 0.96 7.84
C ASP A 222 23.76 0.04 7.12
N LEU A 223 22.68 -0.38 7.80
CA LEU A 223 21.63 -1.28 7.29
C LEU A 223 22.20 -2.57 6.67
N GLU A 224 23.35 -3.06 7.12
CA GLU A 224 24.07 -4.20 6.52
C GLU A 224 23.26 -5.47 6.35
N LYS A 225 22.21 -5.66 7.16
CA LYS A 225 21.32 -6.83 7.11
C LYS A 225 20.16 -6.68 6.13
N ILE A 226 20.01 -5.51 5.51
CA ILE A 226 18.93 -5.21 4.60
C ILE A 226 19.44 -5.22 3.17
N HIS A 227 18.84 -6.06 2.33
CA HIS A 227 19.17 -6.09 0.91
C HIS A 227 18.55 -4.89 0.19
N GLY A 228 19.31 -4.21 -0.67
CA GLY A 228 18.84 -3.06 -1.45
C GLY A 228 17.88 -3.45 -2.59
N TYR A 229 16.81 -4.19 -2.26
CA TYR A 229 15.80 -4.68 -3.18
C TYR A 229 14.43 -4.16 -2.75
N VAL A 230 13.76 -3.36 -3.60
CA VAL A 230 12.49 -2.70 -3.25
C VAL A 230 11.39 -3.08 -4.25
N GLU A 231 10.37 -3.77 -3.74
CA GLU A 231 9.16 -4.07 -4.52
C GLU A 231 8.24 -2.86 -4.62
N ASP A 232 7.32 -2.90 -5.58
CA ASP A 232 6.19 -1.99 -5.65
C ASP A 232 4.88 -2.79 -5.52
N SER A 233 3.85 -2.16 -4.97
CA SER A 233 2.52 -2.75 -4.74
C SER A 233 1.47 -2.33 -5.78
N GLY A 234 1.92 -1.66 -6.85
CA GLY A 234 1.10 -1.29 -8.01
C GLY A 234 0.64 0.17 -8.02
N GLU A 235 0.42 0.81 -6.87
CA GLU A 235 -0.19 2.15 -6.79
C GLU A 235 0.69 3.24 -7.42
N GLY A 236 2.01 3.13 -7.29
CA GLY A 236 2.94 4.03 -7.98
C GLY A 236 2.79 3.95 -9.51
N ARG A 237 2.56 2.75 -10.04
CA ARG A 237 2.28 2.52 -11.47
C ARG A 237 0.94 3.12 -11.86
N TRP A 238 -0.10 2.89 -11.07
CA TRP A 238 -1.44 3.42 -11.33
C TRP A 238 -1.45 4.94 -11.27
N THR A 239 -0.76 5.55 -10.29
CA THR A 239 -0.61 7.00 -10.18
C THR A 239 0.03 7.62 -11.43
N ILE A 240 1.10 7.00 -11.95
CA ILE A 240 1.76 7.48 -13.17
C ILE A 240 0.87 7.29 -14.40
N ALA A 241 0.18 6.14 -14.50
CA ALA A 241 -0.73 5.88 -15.61
C ALA A 241 -1.89 6.87 -15.63
N GLU A 242 -2.44 7.20 -14.48
CA GLU A 242 -3.50 8.21 -14.37
C GLU A 242 -2.98 9.62 -14.67
N ALA A 243 -1.79 9.97 -14.17
CA ALA A 243 -1.15 11.24 -14.49
C ALA A 243 -0.93 11.43 -16.01
N ILE A 244 -0.59 10.35 -16.72
CA ILE A 244 -0.50 10.37 -18.20
C ILE A 244 -1.90 10.58 -18.82
N ALA A 245 -2.94 9.93 -18.30
CA ALA A 245 -4.30 10.08 -18.80
C ALA A 245 -4.87 11.50 -18.58
N GLU A 246 -4.41 12.18 -17.54
CA GLU A 246 -4.82 13.54 -17.15
C GLU A 246 -3.85 14.64 -17.64
N ASP A 247 -2.83 14.29 -18.43
CA ASP A 247 -1.78 15.23 -18.88
C ASP A 247 -1.03 15.94 -17.72
N VAL A 248 -0.90 15.27 -16.56
CA VAL A 248 -0.23 15.81 -15.37
C VAL A 248 1.22 15.31 -15.29
N PRO A 249 2.24 16.20 -15.29
CA PRO A 249 3.62 15.78 -15.14
C PRO A 249 3.93 15.36 -13.70
N VAL A 250 4.46 14.15 -13.50
CA VAL A 250 4.83 13.59 -12.19
C VAL A 250 6.28 13.10 -12.15
N PRO A 251 7.28 13.97 -12.40
CA PRO A 251 8.68 13.55 -12.53
C PRO A 251 9.23 12.90 -11.27
N VAL A 252 8.89 13.37 -10.07
CA VAL A 252 9.38 12.86 -8.79
C VAL A 252 8.82 11.44 -8.52
N ILE A 253 7.52 11.24 -8.71
CA ILE A 253 6.87 9.94 -8.51
C ILE A 253 7.39 8.91 -9.53
N SER A 254 7.58 9.35 -10.79
CA SER A 254 8.13 8.51 -11.85
C SER A 254 9.57 8.08 -11.54
N ALA A 255 10.43 9.01 -11.10
CA ALA A 255 11.79 8.70 -10.72
C ALA A 255 11.85 7.72 -9.54
N ALA A 256 11.02 7.91 -8.52
CA ALA A 256 10.91 7.00 -7.37
C ALA A 256 10.49 5.58 -7.77
N LEU A 257 9.54 5.42 -8.70
CA LEU A 257 9.16 4.12 -9.22
C LEU A 257 10.29 3.47 -10.01
N PHE A 258 10.99 4.24 -10.85
CA PHE A 258 12.11 3.71 -11.64
C PHE A 258 13.32 3.34 -10.78
N ALA A 259 13.57 4.05 -9.68
CA ALA A 259 14.57 3.65 -8.68
C ALA A 259 14.26 2.26 -8.10
N ARG A 260 12.97 1.96 -7.78
CA ARG A 260 12.55 0.60 -7.37
C ARG A 260 12.79 -0.44 -8.47
N PHE A 261 12.56 -0.10 -9.73
CA PHE A 261 12.88 -1.02 -10.84
C PHE A 261 14.38 -1.28 -10.94
N ALA A 262 15.19 -0.23 -10.80
CA ALA A 262 16.65 -0.34 -10.82
C ALA A 262 17.18 -1.21 -9.67
N SER A 263 16.60 -1.07 -8.46
CA SER A 263 17.01 -1.87 -7.29
C SER A 263 16.83 -3.38 -7.45
N ARG A 264 16.04 -3.81 -8.44
CA ARG A 264 15.76 -5.23 -8.73
C ARG A 264 16.59 -5.80 -9.89
N GLN A 265 17.48 -5.00 -10.48
CA GLN A 265 18.34 -5.40 -11.59
C GLN A 265 19.75 -5.68 -11.08
N ASP A 266 20.20 -6.93 -11.16
CA ASP A 266 21.60 -7.28 -10.88
C ASP A 266 22.55 -6.67 -11.94
N GLU A 267 22.08 -6.60 -13.21
CA GLU A 267 22.77 -5.95 -14.32
C GLU A 267 21.80 -5.27 -15.29
N SER A 268 22.09 -4.03 -15.65
CA SER A 268 21.28 -3.27 -16.59
C SER A 268 21.69 -3.51 -18.04
N PHE A 269 20.80 -4.08 -18.86
CA PHE A 269 21.01 -4.20 -20.30
C PHE A 269 21.19 -2.84 -20.98
N ALA A 270 20.49 -1.80 -20.51
CA ALA A 270 20.65 -0.43 -21.00
C ALA A 270 22.08 0.10 -20.77
N ALA A 271 22.65 -0.17 -19.59
CA ALA A 271 24.05 0.16 -19.30
C ALA A 271 25.02 -0.59 -20.20
N LYS A 272 24.76 -1.88 -20.47
CA LYS A 272 25.56 -2.69 -21.45
C LYS A 272 25.51 -2.09 -22.85
N VAL A 273 24.32 -1.70 -23.33
CA VAL A 273 24.17 -1.03 -24.65
C VAL A 273 24.96 0.28 -24.68
N THR A 274 24.86 1.10 -23.63
CA THR A 274 25.60 2.37 -23.55
C THR A 274 27.11 2.11 -23.55
N ALA A 275 27.60 1.12 -22.79
CA ALA A 275 29.01 0.77 -22.77
C ALA A 275 29.51 0.29 -24.14
N ALA A 276 28.72 -0.57 -24.81
CA ALA A 276 29.03 -1.06 -26.17
C ALA A 276 29.09 0.08 -27.18
N LEU A 277 28.12 1.01 -27.15
CA LEU A 277 28.10 2.18 -28.04
C LEU A 277 29.34 3.07 -27.81
N ARG A 278 29.69 3.36 -26.57
CA ARG A 278 30.88 4.16 -26.23
C ARG A 278 32.18 3.49 -26.70
N ASN A 279 32.24 2.18 -26.64
CA ASN A 279 33.38 1.43 -27.18
C ASN A 279 33.45 1.58 -28.71
N GLN A 280 32.34 1.41 -29.43
CA GLN A 280 32.30 1.44 -30.88
C GLN A 280 32.64 2.83 -31.47
N PHE A 281 32.10 3.91 -30.92
CA PHE A 281 32.35 5.24 -31.49
C PHE A 281 33.58 5.94 -30.90
N GLY A 282 33.99 5.63 -29.69
CA GLY A 282 35.07 6.32 -28.98
C GLY A 282 36.23 5.44 -28.53
N GLY A 283 36.21 4.12 -28.80
CA GLY A 283 37.24 3.20 -28.32
C GLY A 283 37.36 3.08 -26.80
N HIS A 284 36.34 3.50 -26.05
CA HIS A 284 36.35 3.43 -24.58
C HIS A 284 36.37 1.97 -24.11
N ALA A 285 37.23 1.64 -23.16
CA ALA A 285 37.33 0.30 -22.62
C ALA A 285 36.00 -0.12 -21.96
N VAL A 286 35.56 -1.35 -22.22
CA VAL A 286 34.45 -2.00 -21.51
C VAL A 286 35.01 -2.95 -20.44
N LYS A 287 34.33 -3.04 -19.29
CA LYS A 287 34.65 -4.06 -18.28
C LYS A 287 34.06 -5.40 -18.76
N ALA A 288 34.90 -6.42 -18.94
CA ALA A 288 34.44 -7.77 -19.26
C ALA A 288 33.78 -8.42 -18.02
N VAL A 289 32.76 -9.24 -18.24
CA VAL A 289 32.21 -10.11 -17.21
C VAL A 289 33.28 -11.13 -16.84
N GLN A 290 33.64 -11.26 -15.56
CA GLN A 290 34.49 -12.36 -15.11
C GLN A 290 33.69 -13.66 -15.20
N THR A 291 33.94 -14.47 -16.19
CA THR A 291 33.42 -15.83 -16.24
C THR A 291 34.16 -16.70 -15.22
N ALA A 292 33.43 -17.52 -14.48
CA ALA A 292 33.96 -18.39 -13.41
C ALA A 292 35.05 -19.36 -13.89
N GLU A 293 35.30 -19.48 -15.20
CA GLU A 293 36.35 -20.32 -15.80
C GLU A 293 37.74 -19.68 -15.78
N ALA A 294 37.86 -18.37 -15.56
CA ALA A 294 39.16 -17.69 -15.52
C ALA A 294 39.89 -17.81 -14.16
N ALA A 295 39.20 -18.28 -13.12
CA ALA A 295 39.78 -18.42 -11.77
C ALA A 295 40.61 -19.72 -11.58
N THR A 296 40.65 -20.61 -12.57
CA THR A 296 41.36 -21.91 -12.48
C THR A 296 42.67 -22.01 -13.28
N GLN A 297 43.14 -20.91 -13.90
CA GLN A 297 44.40 -20.88 -14.62
C GLN A 297 45.28 -19.76 -14.11
N ASP A 298 45.83 -19.90 -12.92
CA ASP A 298 47.12 -19.33 -12.54
C ASP A 298 48.05 -20.47 -12.04
N PRO A 299 48.92 -21.00 -12.90
CA PRO A 299 49.98 -21.86 -12.46
C PRO A 299 51.26 -21.03 -12.22
N ARG A 300 51.57 -20.79 -10.96
CA ARG A 300 52.85 -20.39 -10.38
C ARG A 300 53.02 -18.93 -9.99
#